data_08086cb58e15bb2ed3825943958ae094
#
_entry.id   08086cb58e15bb2ed3825943958ae094
#
_cell.length_a   1.000
_cell.length_b   1.000
_cell.length_c   1.000
_cell.angle_alpha   90.00
_cell.angle_beta   90.00
_cell.angle_gamma   90.00
#
_symmetry.space_group_name_H-M   'P 1'
#
loop_
_entity.id
_entity.type
_entity.pdbx_description
1 polymer ?
#
loop_
_entity_poly.entity_id
_entity_poly.type
_entity_poly.pdbx_seq_one_letter_code
_entity_poly.pdbx_strand_id
1 'polypeptide(L)'
;GSGGIKNHLTQQDIERATGVIVAADVHVETDRFDGKNVVEVPVADGIKRPEELINTALDTSRKPFVARGGNSKSTDSESNEKQSFGKAFYKHLMNGVSNMLPLVIAGGILMAIVFLFGANSFDPKSSEHNAFAEQLWNIGNKSAFALIIPILSGFIARSIADKPGFAAGLVGGMLAISGGSGFIGGIIAGFLAGYLTQGIKYITRGLPQAVEGLKPTLIYPLLSVTITGLLMIYAFNPPAAWLNNLLLNGLNSLSGSNIVLLGLVIGAMMAIDMGGPFNKAAYVFATAALTEGNAAPITAAMVGGMIPPLAIATAMIFFKRKFTKEQRGSIVPNYVMGLSFITEGAIPFAAADPLRVIPSMMVGSGVGGAIALALGSRINAPHGGIIVIAATDFSHILQTLIALIVGTLVSAIMYGLLKPKVTKNEI
;
A
#
# COMPACT_ATOMS: atom_id res chain seq x y z
N GLY A 1 -2.31 23.52 -7.59
CA GLY A 1 -1.23 24.38 -7.09
C GLY A 1 -0.86 24.10 -5.63
N SER A 2 0.07 24.86 -5.05
CA SER A 2 0.51 24.71 -3.66
C SER A 2 -0.60 24.89 -2.62
N GLY A 3 -1.67 25.61 -2.96
CA GLY A 3 -2.85 25.81 -2.12
C GLY A 3 -3.88 24.68 -2.14
N GLY A 4 -3.63 23.59 -2.86
CA GLY A 4 -4.58 22.52 -3.08
C GLY A 4 -5.56 22.81 -4.23
N ILE A 5 -6.64 22.00 -4.32
CA ILE A 5 -7.67 22.17 -5.34
C ILE A 5 -8.70 23.16 -4.84
N LYS A 6 -8.94 24.22 -5.62
CA LYS A 6 -10.08 25.13 -5.42
C LYS A 6 -11.18 24.75 -6.43
N ASN A 7 -12.44 24.79 -6.00
CA ASN A 7 -13.61 24.48 -6.84
C ASN A 7 -13.49 23.11 -7.52
N HIS A 8 -13.54 22.07 -6.72
CA HIS A 8 -13.51 20.69 -7.21
C HIS A 8 -14.68 20.45 -8.17
N LEU A 9 -14.39 20.04 -9.42
CA LEU A 9 -15.44 19.65 -10.37
C LEU A 9 -16.12 18.38 -9.88
N THR A 10 -17.42 18.44 -9.68
CA THR A 10 -18.22 17.26 -9.35
C THR A 10 -18.51 16.42 -10.60
N GLN A 11 -18.95 15.18 -10.42
CA GLN A 11 -19.38 14.33 -11.54
C GLN A 11 -20.53 14.98 -12.32
N GLN A 12 -21.47 15.65 -11.62
CA GLN A 12 -22.56 16.39 -12.24
C GLN A 12 -22.08 17.58 -13.09
N ASP A 13 -21.03 18.29 -12.64
CA ASP A 13 -20.42 19.38 -13.42
C ASP A 13 -19.82 18.82 -14.72
N ILE A 14 -19.15 17.68 -14.65
CA ILE A 14 -18.55 17.02 -15.82
C ILE A 14 -19.64 16.52 -16.77
N GLU A 15 -20.70 15.90 -16.27
CA GLU A 15 -21.83 15.43 -17.09
C GLU A 15 -22.55 16.56 -17.84
N ARG A 16 -22.72 17.70 -17.18
CA ARG A 16 -23.36 18.91 -17.77
C ARG A 16 -22.45 19.69 -18.70
N ALA A 17 -21.13 19.50 -18.63
CA ALA A 17 -20.19 20.19 -19.49
C ALA A 17 -20.30 19.73 -20.94
N THR A 18 -20.37 20.68 -21.89
CA THR A 18 -20.32 20.40 -23.32
C THR A 18 -18.93 20.08 -23.79
N GLY A 19 -17.89 20.70 -23.19
CA GLY A 19 -16.48 20.45 -23.44
C GLY A 19 -15.65 20.82 -22.22
N VAL A 20 -14.39 20.40 -22.20
CA VAL A 20 -13.44 20.61 -21.09
C VAL A 20 -12.15 21.21 -21.63
N ILE A 21 -11.66 22.27 -20.98
CA ILE A 21 -10.35 22.87 -21.27
C ILE A 21 -9.43 22.60 -20.09
N VAL A 22 -8.30 21.94 -20.35
CA VAL A 22 -7.24 21.70 -19.37
C VAL A 22 -6.05 22.60 -19.74
N ALA A 23 -5.92 23.74 -19.06
CA ALA A 23 -4.79 24.65 -19.20
C ALA A 23 -3.80 24.43 -18.07
N ALA A 24 -2.76 23.62 -18.29
CA ALA A 24 -1.81 23.23 -17.25
C ALA A 24 -0.42 22.93 -17.83
N ASP A 25 0.63 23.36 -17.11
CA ASP A 25 2.03 23.05 -17.45
C ASP A 25 2.54 21.77 -16.76
N VAL A 26 1.64 21.07 -16.05
CA VAL A 26 1.89 19.78 -15.39
C VAL A 26 0.87 18.77 -15.87
N HIS A 27 1.25 17.50 -15.83
CA HIS A 27 0.30 16.43 -16.18
C HIS A 27 -0.94 16.47 -15.29
N VAL A 28 -2.11 16.46 -15.92
CA VAL A 28 -3.43 16.41 -15.27
C VAL A 28 -4.11 15.10 -15.69
N GLU A 29 -4.64 14.36 -14.74
CA GLU A 29 -5.42 13.15 -15.02
C GLU A 29 -6.71 13.53 -15.74
N THR A 30 -6.81 13.19 -17.02
CA THR A 30 -7.95 13.53 -17.90
C THR A 30 -8.92 12.37 -18.10
N ASP A 31 -8.62 11.17 -17.59
CA ASP A 31 -9.45 9.96 -17.73
C ASP A 31 -10.90 10.16 -17.23
N ARG A 32 -11.08 11.01 -16.23
CA ARG A 32 -12.40 11.40 -15.69
C ARG A 32 -13.29 12.19 -16.68
N PHE A 33 -12.75 12.64 -17.80
CA PHE A 33 -13.45 13.38 -18.84
C PHE A 33 -13.76 12.51 -20.07
N ASP A 34 -13.73 11.19 -19.91
CA ASP A 34 -14.03 10.24 -20.97
C ASP A 34 -15.38 10.54 -21.63
N GLY A 35 -15.43 10.55 -22.97
CA GLY A 35 -16.61 10.90 -23.74
C GLY A 35 -16.87 12.40 -23.92
N LYS A 36 -16.03 13.29 -23.35
CA LYS A 36 -16.13 14.75 -23.55
C LYS A 36 -15.13 15.28 -24.57
N ASN A 37 -15.41 16.43 -25.16
CA ASN A 37 -14.43 17.14 -25.99
C ASN A 37 -13.40 17.82 -25.06
N VAL A 38 -12.17 17.27 -24.99
CA VAL A 38 -11.11 17.77 -24.10
C VAL A 38 -10.05 18.50 -24.93
N VAL A 39 -9.73 19.73 -24.52
CA VAL A 39 -8.67 20.56 -25.13
C VAL A 39 -7.58 20.76 -24.09
N GLU A 40 -6.40 20.17 -24.30
CA GLU A 40 -5.24 20.32 -23.43
C GLU A 40 -4.27 21.34 -24.00
N VAL A 41 -3.88 22.32 -23.20
CA VAL A 41 -2.94 23.39 -23.58
C VAL A 41 -2.08 23.83 -22.41
N PRO A 42 -0.89 24.42 -22.64
CA PRO A 42 -0.14 25.12 -21.59
C PRO A 42 -0.93 26.28 -20.98
N VAL A 43 -0.63 26.63 -19.73
CA VAL A 43 -1.30 27.77 -19.02
C VAL A 43 -1.19 29.07 -19.81
N ALA A 44 -0.05 29.33 -20.46
CA ALA A 44 0.17 30.52 -21.28
C ALA A 44 -0.83 30.64 -22.43
N ASP A 45 -1.23 29.54 -23.06
CA ASP A 45 -2.21 29.55 -24.15
C ASP A 45 -3.63 29.78 -23.62
N GLY A 46 -3.94 29.24 -22.44
CA GLY A 46 -5.21 29.53 -21.75
C GLY A 46 -5.41 31.01 -21.43
N ILE A 47 -4.34 31.75 -21.22
CA ILE A 47 -4.36 33.21 -20.96
C ILE A 47 -4.41 34.01 -22.28
N LYS A 48 -3.64 33.61 -23.30
CA LYS A 48 -3.47 34.38 -24.55
C LYS A 48 -4.63 34.27 -25.54
N ARG A 49 -5.29 33.10 -25.61
CA ARG A 49 -6.33 32.82 -26.61
C ARG A 49 -7.54 32.06 -26.04
N PRO A 50 -8.17 32.56 -24.96
CA PRO A 50 -9.28 31.87 -24.31
C PRO A 50 -10.49 31.65 -25.22
N GLU A 51 -10.85 32.64 -26.08
CA GLU A 51 -11.99 32.52 -26.98
C GLU A 51 -11.82 31.40 -28.01
N GLU A 52 -10.64 31.27 -28.59
CA GLU A 52 -10.32 30.17 -29.51
C GLU A 52 -10.47 28.80 -28.85
N LEU A 53 -9.97 28.67 -27.61
CA LEU A 53 -10.03 27.43 -26.86
C LEU A 53 -11.46 27.06 -26.46
N ILE A 54 -12.28 28.06 -26.09
CA ILE A 54 -13.71 27.86 -25.80
C ILE A 54 -14.42 27.36 -27.05
N ASN A 55 -14.24 28.02 -28.18
CA ASN A 55 -14.85 27.62 -29.46
C ASN A 55 -14.43 26.22 -29.86
N THR A 56 -13.16 25.88 -29.64
CA THR A 56 -12.60 24.55 -29.90
C THR A 56 -13.21 23.47 -29.00
N ALA A 57 -13.43 23.80 -27.72
CA ALA A 57 -14.04 22.88 -26.76
C ALA A 57 -15.54 22.65 -27.01
N LEU A 58 -16.22 23.65 -27.60
CA LEU A 58 -17.64 23.60 -27.95
C LEU A 58 -17.90 22.96 -29.33
N ASP A 59 -16.86 22.72 -30.14
CA ASP A 59 -16.99 22.13 -31.46
C ASP A 59 -17.40 20.67 -31.37
N THR A 60 -18.66 20.36 -31.60
CA THR A 60 -19.25 19.02 -31.56
C THR A 60 -18.83 18.12 -32.71
N SER A 61 -18.15 18.64 -33.74
CA SER A 61 -17.61 17.83 -34.84
C SER A 61 -16.30 17.09 -34.48
N ARG A 62 -15.64 17.45 -33.39
CA ARG A 62 -14.44 16.79 -32.89
C ARG A 62 -14.78 15.44 -32.27
N LYS A 63 -13.89 14.46 -32.48
CA LYS A 63 -14.03 13.16 -31.82
C LYS A 63 -13.89 13.33 -30.30
N PRO A 64 -14.82 12.79 -29.51
CA PRO A 64 -14.70 12.82 -28.04
C PRO A 64 -13.40 12.19 -27.58
N PHE A 65 -12.86 12.68 -26.47
CA PHE A 65 -11.72 12.08 -25.81
C PHE A 65 -12.08 10.65 -25.39
N VAL A 66 -11.25 9.70 -25.78
CA VAL A 66 -11.36 8.29 -25.33
C VAL A 66 -10.16 8.02 -24.44
N ALA A 67 -10.41 7.76 -23.17
CA ALA A 67 -9.39 7.36 -22.22
C ALA A 67 -8.70 6.10 -22.77
N ARG A 68 -7.39 6.16 -23.03
CA ARG A 68 -6.60 4.99 -23.47
C ARG A 68 -6.55 4.01 -22.31
N GLY A 69 -7.34 2.94 -22.44
CA GLY A 69 -7.62 1.97 -21.42
C GLY A 69 -6.39 1.41 -20.70
N GLY A 70 -6.25 1.82 -19.48
CA GLY A 70 -5.73 1.00 -18.41
C GLY A 70 -6.93 0.65 -17.55
N ASN A 71 -7.22 -0.63 -17.42
CA ASN A 71 -8.35 -1.18 -16.70
C ASN A 71 -8.20 -0.90 -15.20
N SER A 72 -8.65 0.26 -14.79
CA SER A 72 -9.00 0.55 -13.41
C SER A 72 -10.26 1.41 -13.43
N LYS A 73 -11.41 0.72 -13.58
CA LYS A 73 -12.65 1.24 -13.04
C LYS A 73 -12.45 1.37 -11.53
N SER A 74 -11.89 2.49 -11.10
CA SER A 74 -12.24 3.04 -9.81
C SER A 74 -13.71 3.43 -9.94
N THR A 75 -14.59 2.54 -9.51
CA THR A 75 -15.98 2.82 -9.17
C THR A 75 -15.98 3.76 -7.97
N ASP A 76 -15.61 5.01 -8.20
CA ASP A 76 -15.96 6.12 -7.36
C ASP A 76 -17.25 6.74 -7.94
N SER A 77 -18.33 5.95 -7.90
CA SER A 77 -19.68 6.51 -7.81
C SER A 77 -19.75 7.20 -6.45
N GLU A 78 -19.29 8.45 -6.38
CA GLU A 78 -19.71 9.34 -5.32
C GLU A 78 -21.19 9.67 -5.53
N SER A 79 -22.06 8.71 -5.18
CA SER A 79 -23.36 9.06 -4.68
C SER A 79 -23.14 9.97 -3.48
N ASN A 80 -23.87 11.07 -3.41
CA ASN A 80 -23.92 12.07 -2.35
C ASN A 80 -24.56 11.48 -1.06
N GLU A 81 -24.15 10.26 -0.68
CA GLU A 81 -24.36 9.69 0.64
C GLU A 81 -23.22 10.22 1.52
N LYS A 82 -23.58 10.84 2.65
CA LYS A 82 -22.63 11.12 3.74
C LYS A 82 -21.75 9.89 3.90
N GLN A 83 -20.50 9.96 3.39
CA GLN A 83 -19.58 8.84 3.50
C GLN A 83 -19.50 8.47 4.98
N SER A 84 -19.82 7.23 5.30
CA SER A 84 -19.67 6.72 6.67
C SER A 84 -18.24 7.04 7.13
N PHE A 85 -18.09 7.57 8.35
CA PHE A 85 -16.79 7.90 8.95
C PHE A 85 -15.75 6.78 8.73
N GLY A 86 -16.18 5.51 8.83
CA GLY A 86 -15.32 4.35 8.60
C GLY A 86 -14.80 4.25 7.15
N LYS A 87 -15.62 4.58 6.14
CA LYS A 87 -15.17 4.58 4.74
C LYS A 87 -14.17 5.70 4.48
N ALA A 88 -14.39 6.90 5.03
CA ALA A 88 -13.48 8.03 4.91
C ALA A 88 -12.15 7.74 5.61
N PHE A 89 -12.18 7.22 6.84
CA PHE A 89 -11.01 6.79 7.59
C PHE A 89 -10.17 5.77 6.80
N TYR A 90 -10.82 4.72 6.30
CA TYR A 90 -10.16 3.68 5.50
C TYR A 90 -9.53 4.25 4.23
N LYS A 91 -10.24 5.11 3.48
CA LYS A 91 -9.73 5.76 2.25
C LYS A 91 -8.44 6.54 2.52
N HIS A 92 -8.44 7.37 3.55
CA HIS A 92 -7.28 8.20 3.91
C HIS A 92 -6.10 7.34 4.40
N LEU A 93 -6.38 6.34 5.24
CA LEU A 93 -5.36 5.40 5.72
C LEU A 93 -4.72 4.65 4.55
N MET A 94 -5.54 4.11 3.62
CA MET A 94 -5.03 3.37 2.46
C MET A 94 -4.25 4.25 1.49
N ASN A 95 -4.57 5.54 1.38
CA ASN A 95 -3.75 6.47 0.62
C ASN A 95 -2.33 6.59 1.22
N GLY A 96 -2.23 6.73 2.53
CA GLY A 96 -0.94 6.73 3.24
C GLY A 96 -0.17 5.41 3.01
N VAL A 97 -0.83 4.28 3.23
CA VAL A 97 -0.24 2.94 3.05
C VAL A 97 0.28 2.73 1.62
N SER A 98 -0.53 3.03 0.61
CA SER A 98 -0.13 2.81 -0.79
C SER A 98 1.09 3.64 -1.19
N ASN A 99 1.22 4.85 -0.65
CA ASN A 99 2.36 5.73 -0.96
C ASN A 99 3.64 5.38 -0.17
N MET A 100 3.54 4.68 0.96
CA MET A 100 4.72 4.18 1.69
C MET A 100 5.26 2.86 1.10
N LEU A 101 4.44 2.05 0.44
CA LEU A 101 4.83 0.72 -0.06
C LEU A 101 6.11 0.70 -0.91
N PRO A 102 6.34 1.63 -1.85
CA PRO A 102 7.59 1.64 -2.62
C PRO A 102 8.85 1.73 -1.75
N LEU A 103 8.81 2.50 -0.64
CA LEU A 103 9.91 2.59 0.31
C LEU A 103 10.10 1.29 1.09
N VAL A 104 9.00 0.66 1.49
CA VAL A 104 9.00 -0.64 2.18
C VAL A 104 9.63 -1.71 1.28
N ILE A 105 9.23 -1.76 0.00
CA ILE A 105 9.73 -2.73 -0.98
C ILE A 105 11.21 -2.48 -1.25
N ALA A 106 11.59 -1.26 -1.64
CA ALA A 106 12.97 -0.94 -1.99
C ALA A 106 13.90 -1.10 -0.78
N GLY A 107 13.54 -0.55 0.37
CA GLY A 107 14.31 -0.67 1.60
C GLY A 107 14.46 -2.12 2.05
N GLY A 108 13.36 -2.89 2.00
CA GLY A 108 13.37 -4.31 2.36
C GLY A 108 14.27 -5.17 1.47
N ILE A 109 14.23 -4.97 0.15
CA ILE A 109 15.09 -5.69 -0.79
C ILE A 109 16.56 -5.31 -0.57
N LEU A 110 16.87 -4.01 -0.39
CA LEU A 110 18.24 -3.57 -0.12
C LEU A 110 18.79 -4.18 1.17
N MET A 111 18.01 -4.20 2.25
CA MET A 111 18.40 -4.87 3.50
C MET A 111 18.61 -6.38 3.31
N ALA A 112 17.77 -7.03 2.51
CA ALA A 112 17.96 -8.45 2.20
C ALA A 112 19.27 -8.73 1.44
N ILE A 113 19.60 -7.89 0.47
CA ILE A 113 20.88 -7.99 -0.25
C ILE A 113 22.08 -7.83 0.70
N VAL A 114 22.00 -6.96 1.70
CA VAL A 114 23.06 -6.79 2.71
C VAL A 114 23.37 -8.11 3.42
N PHE A 115 22.35 -8.88 3.79
CA PHE A 115 22.55 -10.15 4.48
C PHE A 115 23.24 -11.23 3.64
N LEU A 116 23.26 -11.10 2.30
CA LEU A 116 24.05 -11.97 1.43
C LEU A 116 25.55 -11.80 1.59
N PHE A 117 26.01 -10.67 2.15
CA PHE A 117 27.43 -10.40 2.46
C PHE A 117 27.84 -10.88 3.86
N GLY A 118 26.88 -11.33 4.67
CA GLY A 118 27.07 -11.75 6.07
C GLY A 118 26.06 -11.08 7.00
N ALA A 119 25.71 -11.77 8.08
CA ALA A 119 24.68 -11.31 9.00
C ALA A 119 24.98 -9.93 9.64
N ASN A 120 26.25 -9.63 9.87
CA ASN A 120 26.74 -8.38 10.46
C ASN A 120 27.61 -7.56 9.51
N SER A 121 27.49 -7.77 8.20
CA SER A 121 28.34 -7.15 7.19
C SER A 121 28.19 -5.63 7.11
N PHE A 122 27.07 -5.08 7.59
CA PHE A 122 26.81 -3.64 7.63
C PHE A 122 27.37 -2.94 8.86
N ASP A 123 27.79 -3.67 9.89
CA ASP A 123 28.35 -3.08 11.12
C ASP A 123 29.86 -2.86 10.96
N PRO A 124 30.35 -1.59 11.03
CA PRO A 124 31.77 -1.28 10.95
C PRO A 124 32.63 -1.96 12.03
N LYS A 125 32.02 -2.42 13.12
CA LYS A 125 32.72 -3.11 14.23
C LYS A 125 32.77 -4.62 14.05
N SER A 126 32.06 -5.16 13.07
CA SER A 126 32.04 -6.59 12.80
C SER A 126 33.28 -7.03 12.03
N SER A 127 33.76 -8.26 12.31
CA SER A 127 34.78 -8.92 11.50
C SER A 127 34.31 -9.25 10.08
N GLU A 128 33.00 -9.28 9.85
CA GLU A 128 32.37 -9.50 8.54
C GLU A 128 32.13 -8.18 7.76
N HIS A 129 32.61 -7.04 8.28
CA HIS A 129 32.31 -5.74 7.70
C HIS A 129 32.64 -5.67 6.21
N ASN A 130 31.67 -5.18 5.44
CA ASN A 130 31.79 -4.91 4.01
C ASN A 130 31.29 -3.50 3.73
N ALA A 131 32.15 -2.63 3.22
CA ALA A 131 31.82 -1.22 2.96
C ALA A 131 30.64 -1.03 2.00
N PHE A 132 30.48 -1.91 1.00
CA PHE A 132 29.33 -1.83 0.08
C PHE A 132 28.02 -2.26 0.78
N ALA A 133 28.05 -3.31 1.59
CA ALA A 133 26.91 -3.73 2.39
C ALA A 133 26.48 -2.64 3.39
N GLU A 134 27.42 -1.95 4.01
CA GLU A 134 27.15 -0.79 4.88
C GLU A 134 26.43 0.33 4.12
N GLN A 135 26.85 0.66 2.89
CA GLN A 135 26.16 1.68 2.10
C GLN A 135 24.74 1.25 1.70
N LEU A 136 24.55 0.00 1.30
CA LEU A 136 23.20 -0.52 1.03
C LEU A 136 22.31 -0.49 2.27
N TRP A 137 22.87 -0.80 3.45
CA TRP A 137 22.16 -0.68 4.73
C TRP A 137 21.76 0.76 5.04
N ASN A 138 22.66 1.73 4.81
CA ASN A 138 22.37 3.14 5.00
C ASN A 138 21.23 3.61 4.09
N ILE A 139 21.21 3.17 2.82
CA ILE A 139 20.13 3.49 1.88
C ILE A 139 18.83 2.79 2.28
N GLY A 140 18.89 1.48 2.53
CA GLY A 140 17.70 0.66 2.80
C GLY A 140 17.08 0.94 4.17
N ASN A 141 17.85 0.76 5.24
CA ASN A 141 17.38 0.86 6.62
C ASN A 141 17.33 2.32 7.11
N LYS A 142 18.48 3.01 7.10
CA LYS A 142 18.58 4.35 7.71
C LYS A 142 17.91 5.46 6.88
N SER A 143 17.64 5.23 5.60
CA SER A 143 16.98 6.21 4.73
C SER A 143 15.57 5.77 4.32
N ALA A 144 15.43 4.75 3.46
CA ALA A 144 14.11 4.36 2.94
C ALA A 144 13.17 3.88 4.04
N PHE A 145 13.64 3.00 4.93
CA PHE A 145 12.81 2.44 6.01
C PHE A 145 12.47 3.48 7.08
N ALA A 146 13.38 4.39 7.41
CA ALA A 146 13.15 5.49 8.33
C ALA A 146 12.05 6.46 7.85
N LEU A 147 11.82 6.54 6.55
CA LEU A 147 10.78 7.40 5.95
C LEU A 147 9.39 6.76 5.92
N ILE A 148 9.24 5.47 6.24
CA ILE A 148 7.94 4.77 6.14
C ILE A 148 6.85 5.49 6.94
N ILE A 149 7.07 5.76 8.20
CA ILE A 149 6.08 6.40 9.10
C ILE A 149 5.84 7.86 8.70
N PRO A 150 6.85 8.69 8.44
CA PRO A 150 6.65 10.05 7.92
C PRO A 150 5.86 10.11 6.61
N ILE A 151 6.16 9.23 5.67
CA ILE A 151 5.45 9.17 4.38
C ILE A 151 4.00 8.70 4.58
N LEU A 152 3.76 7.67 5.39
CA LEU A 152 2.41 7.24 5.77
C LEU A 152 1.59 8.43 6.30
N SER A 153 2.12 9.10 7.32
CA SER A 153 1.48 10.25 7.97
C SER A 153 1.26 11.42 7.01
N GLY A 154 2.29 11.76 6.21
CA GLY A 154 2.22 12.84 5.22
C GLY A 154 1.14 12.61 4.16
N PHE A 155 1.02 11.37 3.64
CA PHE A 155 0.02 11.07 2.61
C PHE A 155 -1.39 10.87 3.18
N ILE A 156 -1.56 10.43 4.43
CA ILE A 156 -2.85 10.51 5.13
C ILE A 156 -3.30 11.98 5.20
N ALA A 157 -2.44 12.87 5.71
CA ALA A 157 -2.74 14.30 5.82
C ALA A 157 -3.00 14.96 4.45
N ARG A 158 -2.24 14.58 3.42
CA ARG A 158 -2.45 15.03 2.04
C ARG A 158 -3.80 14.59 1.48
N SER A 159 -4.21 13.36 1.75
CA SER A 159 -5.50 12.83 1.32
C SER A 159 -6.69 13.58 1.95
N ILE A 160 -6.49 14.21 3.12
CA ILE A 160 -7.50 14.98 3.84
C ILE A 160 -7.48 16.46 3.42
N ALA A 161 -6.29 17.08 3.41
CA ALA A 161 -6.12 18.53 3.27
C ALA A 161 -5.28 18.96 2.06
N ASP A 162 -5.08 18.09 1.08
CA ASP A 162 -4.24 18.28 -0.09
C ASP A 162 -2.77 18.63 0.25
N LYS A 163 -2.05 19.28 -0.66
CA LYS A 163 -0.65 19.65 -0.50
C LYS A 163 -0.31 20.37 0.82
N PRO A 164 -1.13 21.30 1.33
CA PRO A 164 -0.81 21.98 2.60
C PRO A 164 -0.71 21.05 3.82
N GLY A 165 -1.50 19.95 3.85
CA GLY A 165 -1.46 18.99 4.95
C GLY A 165 -0.21 18.12 4.97
N PHE A 166 0.41 17.91 3.81
CA PHE A 166 1.52 16.96 3.64
C PHE A 166 2.72 17.24 4.55
N ALA A 167 3.17 18.51 4.62
CA ALA A 167 4.32 18.91 5.43
C ALA A 167 4.06 18.68 6.93
N ALA A 168 2.89 19.05 7.42
CA ALA A 168 2.51 18.84 8.81
C ALA A 168 2.42 17.34 9.16
N GLY A 169 1.89 16.51 8.24
CA GLY A 169 1.85 15.07 8.40
C GLY A 169 3.25 14.45 8.45
N LEU A 170 4.15 14.85 7.54
CA LEU A 170 5.56 14.40 7.57
C LEU A 170 6.24 14.66 8.90
N VAL A 171 6.16 15.92 9.37
CA VAL A 171 6.76 16.33 10.64
C VAL A 171 6.11 15.58 11.82
N GLY A 172 4.78 15.44 11.81
CA GLY A 172 4.07 14.67 12.82
C GLY A 172 4.50 13.20 12.86
N GLY A 173 4.71 12.58 11.70
CA GLY A 173 5.23 11.20 11.59
C GLY A 173 6.66 11.05 12.12
N MET A 174 7.53 12.02 11.87
CA MET A 174 8.89 12.06 12.48
C MET A 174 8.81 12.18 13.99
N LEU A 175 7.92 13.03 14.51
CA LEU A 175 7.71 13.19 15.95
C LEU A 175 7.10 11.93 16.59
N ALA A 176 6.31 11.16 15.85
CA ALA A 176 5.82 9.87 16.32
C ALA A 176 6.95 8.86 16.53
N ILE A 177 7.95 8.82 15.62
CA ILE A 177 9.13 7.98 15.77
C ILE A 177 9.94 8.42 17.00
N SER A 178 10.32 9.70 17.08
CA SER A 178 11.15 10.23 18.17
C SER A 178 10.46 10.19 19.53
N GLY A 179 9.13 10.24 19.56
CA GLY A 179 8.30 10.13 20.77
C GLY A 179 7.94 8.70 21.15
N GLY A 180 8.46 7.68 20.47
CA GLY A 180 8.21 6.26 20.78
C GLY A 180 6.78 5.78 20.51
N SER A 181 5.95 6.59 19.85
CA SER A 181 4.56 6.21 19.50
C SER A 181 4.48 5.42 18.18
N GLY A 182 5.61 5.30 17.47
CA GLY A 182 5.82 4.44 16.30
C GLY A 182 4.76 4.57 15.22
N PHE A 183 4.35 3.43 14.68
CA PHE A 183 3.40 3.37 13.57
C PHE A 183 2.01 3.91 13.96
N ILE A 184 1.55 3.62 15.18
CA ILE A 184 0.25 4.12 15.70
C ILE A 184 0.27 5.64 15.78
N GLY A 185 1.35 6.20 16.35
CA GLY A 185 1.55 7.65 16.38
C GLY A 185 1.59 8.28 15.01
N GLY A 186 2.19 7.61 14.02
CA GLY A 186 2.21 8.06 12.63
C GLY A 186 0.82 8.15 11.99
N ILE A 187 -0.05 7.18 12.23
CA ILE A 187 -1.44 7.24 11.78
C ILE A 187 -2.16 8.42 12.45
N ILE A 188 -2.06 8.54 13.78
CA ILE A 188 -2.67 9.65 14.53
C ILE A 188 -2.18 10.98 14.00
N ALA A 189 -0.88 11.14 13.81
CA ALA A 189 -0.27 12.36 13.28
C ALA A 189 -0.81 12.73 11.89
N GLY A 190 -1.00 11.75 11.01
CA GLY A 190 -1.54 11.96 9.67
C GLY A 190 -2.97 12.50 9.69
N PHE A 191 -3.85 11.89 10.46
CA PHE A 191 -5.23 12.38 10.61
C PHE A 191 -5.26 13.73 11.31
N LEU A 192 -4.52 13.90 12.41
CA LEU A 192 -4.43 15.16 13.14
C LEU A 192 -3.97 16.30 12.23
N ALA A 193 -2.86 16.13 11.52
CA ALA A 193 -2.32 17.12 10.59
C ALA A 193 -3.30 17.47 9.47
N GLY A 194 -3.96 16.46 8.91
CA GLY A 194 -4.95 16.64 7.85
C GLY A 194 -6.13 17.49 8.31
N TYR A 195 -6.80 17.10 9.37
CA TYR A 195 -7.97 17.83 9.89
C TYR A 195 -7.64 19.21 10.47
N LEU A 196 -6.48 19.33 11.16
CA LEU A 196 -5.99 20.64 11.60
C LEU A 196 -5.76 21.59 10.43
N THR A 197 -5.11 21.12 9.37
CA THR A 197 -4.88 21.94 8.18
C THR A 197 -6.20 22.34 7.51
N GLN A 198 -7.21 21.46 7.48
CA GLN A 198 -8.55 21.85 7.00
C GLN A 198 -9.18 22.92 7.90
N GLY A 199 -9.07 22.80 9.21
CA GLY A 199 -9.54 23.79 10.17
C GLY A 199 -8.85 25.15 9.96
N ILE A 200 -7.53 25.17 9.79
CA ILE A 200 -6.75 26.38 9.49
C ILE A 200 -7.22 27.01 8.17
N LYS A 201 -7.41 26.21 7.11
CA LYS A 201 -7.97 26.69 5.83
C LYS A 201 -9.35 27.34 6.02
N TYR A 202 -10.19 26.75 6.86
CA TYR A 202 -11.53 27.27 7.13
C TYR A 202 -11.49 28.61 7.86
N ILE A 203 -10.71 28.72 8.93
CA ILE A 203 -10.57 29.94 9.76
C ILE A 203 -9.96 31.09 8.95
N THR A 204 -9.00 30.77 8.07
CA THR A 204 -8.30 31.79 7.26
C THR A 204 -9.03 32.21 5.98
N ARG A 205 -10.23 31.67 5.70
CA ARG A 205 -11.02 32.05 4.51
C ARG A 205 -11.38 33.54 4.46
N GLY A 206 -11.63 34.14 5.64
CA GLY A 206 -11.99 35.55 5.75
C GLY A 206 -10.83 36.55 5.67
N LEU A 207 -9.59 36.10 5.47
CA LEU A 207 -8.46 37.02 5.34
C LEU A 207 -8.50 37.81 4.03
N PRO A 208 -8.02 39.09 4.03
CA PRO A 208 -8.02 39.94 2.86
C PRO A 208 -7.32 39.31 1.64
N GLN A 209 -7.77 39.70 0.45
CA GLN A 209 -7.22 39.19 -0.81
C GLN A 209 -5.72 39.50 -0.97
N ALA A 210 -5.22 40.57 -0.35
CA ALA A 210 -3.80 40.93 -0.35
C ALA A 210 -2.87 39.82 0.24
N VAL A 211 -3.38 39.02 1.17
CA VAL A 211 -2.61 37.92 1.79
C VAL A 211 -2.93 36.52 1.21
N GLU A 212 -3.77 36.45 0.18
CA GLU A 212 -4.22 35.17 -0.42
C GLU A 212 -3.02 34.31 -0.86
N GLY A 213 -2.01 34.92 -1.49
CA GLY A 213 -0.80 34.21 -1.92
C GLY A 213 0.09 33.71 -0.76
N LEU A 214 -0.01 34.34 0.42
CA LEU A 214 0.74 33.92 1.60
C LEU A 214 0.12 32.73 2.33
N LYS A 215 -1.17 32.49 2.14
CA LYS A 215 -1.86 31.35 2.81
C LYS A 215 -1.17 30.00 2.53
N PRO A 216 -0.97 29.57 1.27
CA PRO A 216 -0.38 28.25 0.99
C PRO A 216 1.13 28.16 1.22
N THR A 217 1.84 29.30 1.16
CA THR A 217 3.30 29.33 1.24
C THR A 217 3.83 29.54 2.66
N LEU A 218 3.09 30.26 3.49
CA LEU A 218 3.52 30.62 4.84
C LEU A 218 2.50 30.19 5.90
N ILE A 219 1.24 30.64 5.80
CA ILE A 219 0.27 30.51 6.90
C ILE A 219 -0.07 29.02 7.15
N TYR A 220 -0.44 28.29 6.11
CA TYR A 220 -0.81 26.88 6.25
C TYR A 220 0.36 26.04 6.76
N PRO A 221 1.56 26.02 6.15
CA PRO A 221 2.68 25.23 6.65
C PRO A 221 3.09 25.61 8.07
N LEU A 222 3.24 26.90 8.35
CA LEU A 222 3.69 27.36 9.66
C LEU A 222 2.73 26.93 10.78
N LEU A 223 1.44 27.25 10.64
CA LEU A 223 0.45 26.94 11.68
C LEU A 223 0.21 25.44 11.78
N SER A 224 0.05 24.72 10.64
CA SER A 224 -0.25 23.30 10.70
C SER A 224 0.91 22.48 11.23
N VAL A 225 2.17 22.77 10.85
CA VAL A 225 3.35 22.08 11.38
C VAL A 225 3.52 22.36 12.87
N THR A 226 3.42 23.65 13.28
CA THR A 226 3.62 24.02 14.69
C THR A 226 2.55 23.40 15.58
N ILE A 227 1.26 23.54 15.23
CA ILE A 227 0.16 23.03 16.07
C ILE A 227 0.17 21.50 16.08
N THR A 228 0.36 20.85 14.93
CA THR A 228 0.50 19.38 14.87
C THR A 228 1.67 18.91 15.72
N GLY A 229 2.82 19.57 15.60
CA GLY A 229 4.02 19.22 16.34
C GLY A 229 3.83 19.31 17.85
N LEU A 230 3.29 20.44 18.34
CA LEU A 230 3.02 20.63 19.76
C LEU A 230 2.00 19.61 20.31
N LEU A 231 0.92 19.36 19.55
CA LEU A 231 -0.08 18.38 19.96
C LEU A 231 0.48 16.94 19.94
N MET A 232 1.32 16.60 18.98
CA MET A 232 1.99 15.30 18.97
C MET A 232 2.88 15.13 20.21
N ILE A 233 3.72 16.12 20.54
CA ILE A 233 4.67 16.04 21.64
C ILE A 233 3.95 15.94 22.99
N TYR A 234 2.99 16.84 23.24
CA TYR A 234 2.41 16.99 24.57
C TYR A 234 1.13 16.19 24.81
N ALA A 235 0.36 15.89 23.77
CA ALA A 235 -0.96 15.28 23.94
C ALA A 235 -1.05 13.86 23.37
N PHE A 236 -0.55 13.61 22.15
CA PHE A 236 -0.83 12.37 21.43
C PHE A 236 0.28 11.32 21.56
N ASN A 237 1.57 11.70 21.57
CA ASN A 237 2.65 10.72 21.71
C ASN A 237 2.60 9.92 23.02
N PRO A 238 2.35 10.50 24.21
CA PRO A 238 2.36 9.72 25.43
C PRO A 238 1.33 8.58 25.45
N PRO A 239 0.02 8.80 25.17
CA PRO A 239 -0.94 7.71 25.13
C PRO A 239 -0.73 6.76 23.93
N ALA A 240 -0.27 7.26 22.79
CA ALA A 240 0.01 6.42 21.62
C ALA A 240 1.22 5.51 21.86
N ALA A 241 2.27 6.00 22.52
CA ALA A 241 3.43 5.20 22.90
C ALA A 241 3.06 4.12 23.95
N TRP A 242 2.22 4.46 24.91
CA TRP A 242 1.69 3.47 25.85
C TRP A 242 0.93 2.36 25.13
N LEU A 243 0.03 2.71 24.21
CA LEU A 243 -0.72 1.73 23.43
C LEU A 243 0.21 0.89 22.53
N ASN A 244 1.19 1.52 21.90
CA ASN A 244 2.19 0.83 21.06
C ASN A 244 2.97 -0.22 21.89
N ASN A 245 3.45 0.18 23.07
CA ASN A 245 4.15 -0.73 23.99
C ASN A 245 3.26 -1.87 24.51
N LEU A 246 1.97 -1.58 24.78
CA LEU A 246 1.02 -2.61 25.16
C LEU A 246 0.83 -3.66 24.08
N LEU A 247 0.69 -3.25 22.82
CA LEU A 247 0.56 -4.16 21.67
C LEU A 247 1.84 -4.96 21.46
N LEU A 248 3.01 -4.32 21.55
CA LEU A 248 4.30 -4.99 21.41
C LEU A 248 4.51 -6.05 22.50
N ASN A 249 4.25 -5.69 23.74
CA ASN A 249 4.37 -6.63 24.87
C ASN A 249 3.39 -7.79 24.68
N GLY A 250 2.16 -7.51 24.24
CA GLY A 250 1.18 -8.54 23.89
C GLY A 250 1.69 -9.49 22.81
N LEU A 251 2.19 -8.95 21.68
CA LEU A 251 2.75 -9.76 20.59
C LEU A 251 3.99 -10.55 21.00
N ASN A 252 4.89 -9.94 21.78
CA ASN A 252 6.11 -10.61 22.25
C ASN A 252 5.82 -11.69 23.31
N SER A 253 4.68 -11.60 23.99
CA SER A 253 4.25 -12.63 24.94
C SER A 253 3.60 -13.85 24.27
N LEU A 254 3.28 -13.77 22.97
CA LEU A 254 2.70 -14.90 22.25
C LEU A 254 3.73 -16.05 22.12
N SER A 255 3.31 -17.22 22.56
CA SER A 255 4.11 -18.45 22.49
C SER A 255 3.20 -19.67 22.30
N GLY A 256 3.79 -20.82 21.93
CA GLY A 256 3.03 -22.05 21.74
C GLY A 256 1.88 -21.94 20.76
N SER A 257 0.68 -22.35 21.14
CA SER A 257 -0.50 -22.35 20.26
C SER A 257 -0.97 -20.94 19.85
N ASN A 258 -0.70 -19.92 20.66
CA ASN A 258 -1.13 -18.55 20.34
C ASN A 258 -0.35 -17.96 19.18
N ILE A 259 0.95 -18.26 19.05
CA ILE A 259 1.75 -17.78 17.92
C ILE A 259 1.35 -18.51 16.62
N VAL A 260 0.97 -19.80 16.73
CA VAL A 260 0.46 -20.59 15.60
C VAL A 260 -0.88 -20.02 15.11
N LEU A 261 -1.77 -19.66 16.04
CA LEU A 261 -3.04 -19.02 15.71
C LEU A 261 -2.82 -17.65 15.03
N LEU A 262 -1.87 -16.85 15.51
CA LEU A 262 -1.48 -15.60 14.87
C LEU A 262 -1.05 -15.83 13.41
N GLY A 263 -0.20 -16.86 13.18
CA GLY A 263 0.25 -17.24 11.85
C GLY A 263 -0.88 -17.67 10.94
N LEU A 264 -1.82 -18.46 11.47
CA LEU A 264 -3.01 -18.92 10.73
C LEU A 264 -3.90 -17.73 10.31
N VAL A 265 -4.18 -16.82 11.24
CA VAL A 265 -5.05 -15.66 10.96
C VAL A 265 -4.41 -14.72 9.96
N ILE A 266 -3.15 -14.31 10.18
CA ILE A 266 -2.45 -13.39 9.29
C ILE A 266 -2.27 -14.02 7.91
N GLY A 267 -1.84 -15.29 7.84
CA GLY A 267 -1.69 -16.00 6.59
C GLY A 267 -3.00 -16.08 5.80
N ALA A 268 -4.11 -16.42 6.44
CA ALA A 268 -5.42 -16.46 5.81
C ALA A 268 -5.88 -15.08 5.33
N MET A 269 -5.67 -14.01 6.11
CA MET A 269 -6.00 -12.64 5.73
C MET A 269 -5.28 -12.20 4.44
N MET A 270 -4.05 -12.66 4.22
CA MET A 270 -3.29 -12.34 3.00
C MET A 270 -3.95 -12.91 1.73
N ALA A 271 -4.80 -13.93 1.86
CA ALA A 271 -5.42 -14.62 0.73
C ALA A 271 -6.94 -14.31 0.56
N ILE A 272 -7.57 -13.55 1.45
CA ILE A 272 -9.02 -13.23 1.37
C ILE A 272 -9.34 -12.47 0.08
N ASP A 273 -8.59 -11.43 -0.20
CA ASP A 273 -8.83 -10.49 -1.29
C ASP A 273 -7.58 -10.20 -2.14
N MET A 274 -6.47 -10.92 -1.89
CA MET A 274 -5.27 -11.01 -2.71
C MET A 274 -4.71 -9.66 -3.18
N GLY A 275 -4.58 -8.70 -2.28
CA GLY A 275 -4.12 -7.32 -2.55
C GLY A 275 -5.19 -6.26 -2.23
N GLY A 276 -6.36 -6.68 -1.79
CA GLY A 276 -7.45 -5.80 -1.35
C GLY A 276 -7.31 -5.34 0.10
N PRO A 277 -8.43 -4.91 0.71
CA PRO A 277 -8.48 -4.34 2.05
C PRO A 277 -7.93 -5.24 3.17
N PHE A 278 -8.30 -6.52 3.18
CA PHE A 278 -7.88 -7.46 4.22
C PHE A 278 -6.40 -7.80 4.13
N ASN A 279 -5.93 -8.06 2.91
CA ASN A 279 -4.51 -8.27 2.64
C ASN A 279 -3.68 -7.08 3.09
N LYS A 280 -4.06 -5.86 2.69
CA LYS A 280 -3.37 -4.62 3.07
C LYS A 280 -3.40 -4.38 4.59
N ALA A 281 -4.52 -4.65 5.26
CA ALA A 281 -4.60 -4.51 6.71
C ALA A 281 -3.64 -5.46 7.44
N ALA A 282 -3.59 -6.74 7.03
CA ALA A 282 -2.65 -7.71 7.59
C ALA A 282 -1.20 -7.32 7.33
N TYR A 283 -0.90 -6.87 6.11
CA TYR A 283 0.45 -6.43 5.73
C TYR A 283 0.91 -5.17 6.50
N VAL A 284 0.02 -4.19 6.65
CA VAL A 284 0.30 -2.96 7.42
C VAL A 284 0.56 -3.29 8.89
N PHE A 285 -0.28 -4.12 9.50
CA PHE A 285 -0.07 -4.60 10.87
C PHE A 285 1.28 -5.34 10.99
N ALA A 286 1.58 -6.24 10.07
CA ALA A 286 2.81 -7.01 10.07
C ALA A 286 4.06 -6.13 9.89
N THR A 287 3.98 -5.13 9.02
CA THR A 287 5.06 -4.16 8.81
C THR A 287 5.24 -3.26 10.04
N ALA A 288 4.16 -2.81 10.65
CA ALA A 288 4.21 -2.06 11.91
C ALA A 288 4.91 -2.85 13.01
N ALA A 289 4.52 -4.12 13.22
CA ALA A 289 5.17 -4.99 14.19
C ALA A 289 6.67 -5.18 13.92
N LEU A 290 7.05 -5.29 12.64
CA LEU A 290 8.46 -5.40 12.23
C LEU A 290 9.25 -4.13 12.57
N THR A 291 8.70 -2.93 12.34
CA THR A 291 9.39 -1.66 12.70
C THR A 291 9.65 -1.55 14.19
N GLU A 292 8.85 -2.23 14.99
CA GLU A 292 8.99 -2.31 16.46
C GLU A 292 9.79 -3.55 16.92
N GLY A 293 10.41 -4.28 16.01
CA GLY A 293 11.31 -5.41 16.31
C GLY A 293 10.65 -6.79 16.37
N ASN A 294 9.33 -6.92 16.16
CA ASN A 294 8.64 -8.21 16.10
C ASN A 294 8.44 -8.69 14.66
N ALA A 295 9.21 -9.71 14.26
CA ALA A 295 9.17 -10.25 12.91
C ALA A 295 8.11 -11.36 12.70
N ALA A 296 7.44 -11.84 13.74
CA ALA A 296 6.49 -12.95 13.59
C ALA A 296 5.32 -12.62 12.64
N PRO A 297 4.64 -11.46 12.76
CA PRO A 297 3.54 -11.12 11.88
C PRO A 297 3.97 -11.01 10.41
N ILE A 298 5.13 -10.41 10.12
CA ILE A 298 5.60 -10.24 8.73
C ILE A 298 6.04 -11.57 8.11
N THR A 299 6.60 -12.48 8.92
CA THR A 299 6.92 -13.83 8.48
C THR A 299 5.67 -14.59 8.02
N ALA A 300 4.61 -14.55 8.82
CA ALA A 300 3.34 -15.16 8.47
C ALA A 300 2.68 -14.50 7.25
N ALA A 301 2.73 -13.16 7.16
CA ALA A 301 2.18 -12.41 6.04
C ALA A 301 2.92 -12.72 4.73
N MET A 302 4.25 -12.78 4.75
CA MET A 302 5.05 -13.09 3.57
C MET A 302 4.77 -14.50 3.07
N VAL A 303 4.83 -15.50 3.93
CA VAL A 303 4.49 -16.87 3.57
C VAL A 303 3.06 -16.96 3.05
N GLY A 304 2.09 -16.39 3.78
CA GLY A 304 0.68 -16.41 3.38
C GLY A 304 0.40 -15.73 2.05
N GLY A 305 1.05 -14.62 1.77
CA GLY A 305 0.85 -13.87 0.52
C GLY A 305 1.56 -14.46 -0.70
N MET A 306 2.62 -15.24 -0.50
CA MET A 306 3.30 -15.97 -1.59
C MET A 306 2.49 -17.18 -2.07
N ILE A 307 1.72 -17.81 -1.20
CA ILE A 307 1.02 -19.07 -1.46
C ILE A 307 -0.04 -18.99 -2.58
N PRO A 308 -0.95 -18.01 -2.66
CA PRO A 308 -2.02 -18.01 -3.65
C PRO A 308 -1.55 -18.18 -5.09
N PRO A 309 -0.64 -17.36 -5.64
CA PRO A 309 -0.17 -17.55 -7.01
C PRO A 309 0.65 -18.84 -7.20
N LEU A 310 1.47 -19.24 -6.21
CA LEU A 310 2.18 -20.52 -6.24
C LEU A 310 1.20 -21.70 -6.30
N ALA A 311 0.12 -21.66 -5.51
CA ALA A 311 -0.89 -22.71 -5.47
C ALA A 311 -1.70 -22.79 -6.77
N ILE A 312 -2.06 -21.65 -7.36
CA ILE A 312 -2.73 -21.60 -8.67
C ILE A 312 -1.83 -22.26 -9.74
N ALA A 313 -0.54 -21.88 -9.80
CA ALA A 313 0.40 -22.47 -10.74
C ALA A 313 0.55 -23.97 -10.54
N THR A 314 0.68 -24.42 -9.29
CA THR A 314 0.79 -25.83 -8.92
C THR A 314 -0.48 -26.61 -9.25
N ALA A 315 -1.66 -26.04 -8.99
CA ALA A 315 -2.94 -26.66 -9.35
C ALA A 315 -3.07 -26.86 -10.87
N MET A 316 -2.62 -25.90 -11.67
CA MET A 316 -2.61 -26.00 -13.13
C MET A 316 -1.71 -27.14 -13.65
N ILE A 317 -0.63 -27.45 -12.92
CA ILE A 317 0.25 -28.59 -13.25
C ILE A 317 -0.38 -29.93 -12.86
N PHE A 318 -0.91 -30.05 -11.63
CA PHE A 318 -1.43 -31.31 -11.10
C PHE A 318 -2.79 -31.69 -11.70
N PHE A 319 -3.62 -30.69 -12.00
CA PHE A 319 -4.99 -30.87 -12.49
C PHE A 319 -5.19 -30.32 -13.92
N LYS A 320 -4.26 -30.58 -14.82
CA LYS A 320 -4.21 -30.03 -16.19
C LYS A 320 -5.57 -30.05 -16.93
N ARG A 321 -6.37 -31.08 -16.72
CA ARG A 321 -7.67 -31.28 -17.38
C ARG A 321 -8.79 -30.37 -16.84
N LYS A 322 -8.50 -29.59 -15.80
CA LYS A 322 -9.44 -28.66 -15.19
C LYS A 322 -9.15 -27.19 -15.53
N PHE A 323 -8.11 -26.95 -16.34
CA PHE A 323 -7.71 -25.60 -16.74
C PHE A 323 -7.61 -25.49 -18.26
N THR A 324 -8.06 -24.36 -18.80
CA THR A 324 -7.95 -24.08 -20.24
C THR A 324 -6.49 -23.89 -20.64
N LYS A 325 -6.21 -23.99 -21.96
CA LYS A 325 -4.87 -23.74 -22.50
C LYS A 325 -4.42 -22.31 -22.20
N GLU A 326 -5.33 -21.33 -22.23
CA GLU A 326 -5.06 -19.93 -21.90
C GLU A 326 -4.68 -19.78 -20.42
N GLN A 327 -5.46 -20.36 -19.50
CA GLN A 327 -5.14 -20.33 -18.08
C GLN A 327 -3.76 -20.93 -17.78
N ARG A 328 -3.42 -22.06 -18.42
CA ARG A 328 -2.11 -22.72 -18.25
C ARG A 328 -0.94 -21.87 -18.77
N GLY A 329 -1.18 -20.95 -19.68
CA GLY A 329 -0.18 -19.97 -20.11
C GLY A 329 0.32 -19.06 -19.00
N SER A 330 -0.43 -18.92 -17.91
CA SER A 330 -0.04 -18.11 -16.74
C SER A 330 0.73 -18.87 -15.64
N ILE A 331 1.12 -20.14 -15.86
CA ILE A 331 1.87 -20.93 -14.86
C ILE A 331 3.16 -20.22 -14.46
N VAL A 332 4.01 -19.88 -15.43
CA VAL A 332 5.29 -19.22 -15.16
C VAL A 332 5.11 -17.84 -14.53
N PRO A 333 4.26 -16.94 -15.06
CA PRO A 333 3.95 -15.67 -14.39
C PRO A 333 3.52 -15.83 -12.93
N ASN A 334 2.64 -16.80 -12.63
CA ASN A 334 2.18 -17.02 -11.26
C ASN A 334 3.29 -17.51 -10.32
N TYR A 335 4.20 -18.40 -10.78
CA TYR A 335 5.36 -18.78 -10.00
C TYR A 335 6.27 -17.58 -9.73
N VAL A 336 6.59 -16.77 -10.75
CA VAL A 336 7.42 -15.58 -10.58
C VAL A 336 6.79 -14.61 -9.59
N MET A 337 5.49 -14.30 -9.74
CA MET A 337 4.78 -13.41 -8.83
C MET A 337 4.74 -13.97 -7.40
N GLY A 338 4.43 -15.25 -7.24
CA GLY A 338 4.39 -15.88 -5.92
C GLY A 338 5.74 -15.87 -5.22
N LEU A 339 6.82 -16.22 -5.93
CA LEU A 339 8.19 -16.15 -5.39
C LEU A 339 8.62 -14.72 -5.07
N SER A 340 8.07 -13.72 -5.73
CA SER A 340 8.34 -12.30 -5.47
C SER A 340 7.44 -11.68 -4.39
N PHE A 341 6.56 -12.46 -3.74
CA PHE A 341 5.56 -11.97 -2.79
C PHE A 341 4.54 -11.01 -3.44
N ILE A 342 4.11 -11.31 -4.67
CA ILE A 342 3.07 -10.58 -5.41
C ILE A 342 1.82 -11.44 -5.46
N THR A 343 0.92 -11.24 -4.50
CA THR A 343 -0.29 -12.05 -4.30
C THR A 343 -1.32 -11.88 -5.44
N GLU A 344 -1.28 -10.72 -6.11
CA GLU A 344 -2.21 -10.29 -7.15
C GLU A 344 -2.23 -11.22 -8.37
N GLY A 345 -1.22 -12.06 -8.56
CA GLY A 345 -1.21 -13.09 -9.62
C GLY A 345 -2.41 -14.05 -9.56
N ALA A 346 -3.00 -14.23 -8.39
CA ALA A 346 -4.16 -15.10 -8.21
C ALA A 346 -5.50 -14.40 -8.48
N ILE A 347 -5.54 -13.06 -8.60
CA ILE A 347 -6.80 -12.28 -8.76
C ILE A 347 -7.64 -12.73 -9.96
N PRO A 348 -7.10 -12.96 -11.17
CA PRO A 348 -7.93 -13.38 -12.31
C PRO A 348 -8.68 -14.69 -12.04
N PHE A 349 -8.09 -15.61 -11.30
CA PHE A 349 -8.69 -16.88 -10.93
C PHE A 349 -9.73 -16.72 -9.82
N ALA A 350 -9.47 -15.85 -8.84
CA ALA A 350 -10.42 -15.51 -7.80
C ALA A 350 -11.66 -14.78 -8.35
N ALA A 351 -11.46 -13.89 -9.32
CA ALA A 351 -12.56 -13.19 -10.00
C ALA A 351 -13.43 -14.14 -10.84
N ALA A 352 -12.82 -15.13 -11.49
CA ALA A 352 -13.53 -16.12 -12.30
C ALA A 352 -14.28 -17.18 -11.45
N ASP A 353 -13.75 -17.56 -10.28
CA ASP A 353 -14.30 -18.62 -9.43
C ASP A 353 -14.08 -18.33 -7.94
N PRO A 354 -14.69 -17.26 -7.38
CA PRO A 354 -14.40 -16.81 -6.01
C PRO A 354 -14.71 -17.83 -4.95
N LEU A 355 -15.81 -18.57 -5.11
CA LEU A 355 -16.30 -19.53 -4.10
C LEU A 355 -15.36 -20.75 -3.92
N ARG A 356 -14.52 -21.07 -4.89
CA ARG A 356 -13.57 -22.18 -4.78
C ARG A 356 -12.13 -21.68 -4.57
N VAL A 357 -11.74 -20.61 -5.25
CA VAL A 357 -10.38 -20.07 -5.15
C VAL A 357 -10.15 -19.46 -3.77
N ILE A 358 -10.98 -18.51 -3.34
CA ILE A 358 -10.74 -17.76 -2.09
C ILE A 358 -10.63 -18.69 -0.88
N PRO A 359 -11.58 -19.60 -0.59
CA PRO A 359 -11.46 -20.50 0.54
C PRO A 359 -10.23 -21.42 0.46
N SER A 360 -9.92 -21.92 -0.74
CA SER A 360 -8.75 -22.79 -0.93
C SER A 360 -7.45 -22.06 -0.64
N MET A 361 -7.32 -20.82 -1.09
CA MET A 361 -6.13 -20.00 -0.84
C MET A 361 -6.04 -19.60 0.63
N MET A 362 -7.16 -19.22 1.26
CA MET A 362 -7.18 -18.89 2.69
C MET A 362 -6.72 -20.05 3.57
N VAL A 363 -7.21 -21.27 3.31
CA VAL A 363 -6.83 -22.44 4.09
C VAL A 363 -5.33 -22.71 3.96
N GLY A 364 -4.77 -22.77 2.76
CA GLY A 364 -3.36 -23.06 2.58
C GLY A 364 -2.45 -21.91 3.05
N SER A 365 -2.83 -20.65 2.81
CA SER A 365 -2.09 -19.49 3.31
C SER A 365 -2.08 -19.43 4.85
N GLY A 366 -3.22 -19.74 5.47
CA GLY A 366 -3.32 -19.85 6.93
C GLY A 366 -2.46 -20.98 7.48
N VAL A 367 -2.53 -22.18 6.86
CA VAL A 367 -1.67 -23.34 7.23
C VAL A 367 -0.19 -23.00 7.06
N GLY A 368 0.19 -22.37 5.94
CA GLY A 368 1.57 -21.93 5.72
C GLY A 368 2.06 -20.95 6.77
N GLY A 369 1.27 -19.91 7.08
CA GLY A 369 1.58 -18.95 8.12
C GLY A 369 1.71 -19.60 9.51
N ALA A 370 0.79 -20.51 9.84
CA ALA A 370 0.81 -21.27 11.10
C ALA A 370 2.08 -22.14 11.22
N ILE A 371 2.44 -22.87 10.17
CA ILE A 371 3.64 -23.73 10.15
C ILE A 371 4.90 -22.88 10.25
N ALA A 372 4.98 -21.76 9.51
CA ALA A 372 6.14 -20.88 9.58
C ALA A 372 6.43 -20.44 11.01
N LEU A 373 5.40 -19.99 11.74
CA LEU A 373 5.56 -19.54 13.12
C LEU A 373 5.74 -20.71 14.10
N ALA A 374 5.09 -21.84 13.86
CA ALA A 374 5.28 -23.04 14.68
C ALA A 374 6.73 -23.59 14.62
N LEU A 375 7.36 -23.51 13.46
CA LEU A 375 8.74 -23.91 13.25
C LEU A 375 9.75 -22.85 13.70
N GLY A 376 9.30 -21.65 14.10
CA GLY A 376 10.17 -20.55 14.52
C GLY A 376 10.85 -19.83 13.36
N SER A 377 10.28 -19.89 12.15
CA SER A 377 10.79 -19.12 11.02
C SER A 377 10.78 -17.61 11.32
N ARG A 378 11.82 -16.93 10.87
CA ARG A 378 11.97 -15.49 11.09
C ARG A 378 12.46 -14.78 9.83
N ILE A 379 11.66 -13.83 9.34
CA ILE A 379 11.98 -12.97 8.20
C ILE A 379 12.03 -11.54 8.70
N ASN A 380 13.21 -10.92 8.64
CA ASN A 380 13.46 -9.59 9.18
C ASN A 380 13.36 -8.48 8.12
N ALA A 381 12.66 -8.74 7.01
CA ALA A 381 12.43 -7.75 5.96
C ALA A 381 10.94 -7.72 5.56
N PRO A 382 10.40 -6.57 5.20
CA PRO A 382 8.96 -6.44 4.99
C PRO A 382 8.50 -6.95 3.62
N HIS A 383 9.38 -7.07 2.65
CA HIS A 383 9.05 -7.48 1.28
C HIS A 383 10.27 -8.11 0.60
N GLY A 384 10.04 -8.84 -0.50
CA GLY A 384 11.10 -9.41 -1.34
C GLY A 384 10.98 -10.92 -1.59
N GLY A 385 10.07 -11.61 -0.94
CA GLY A 385 9.77 -13.01 -1.20
C GLY A 385 10.98 -13.91 -1.07
N ILE A 386 11.25 -14.74 -2.09
CA ILE A 386 12.33 -15.73 -2.05
C ILE A 386 13.73 -15.10 -1.87
N ILE A 387 13.94 -13.89 -2.34
CA ILE A 387 15.23 -13.17 -2.20
C ILE A 387 15.52 -12.94 -0.72
N VAL A 388 14.52 -12.49 0.02
CA VAL A 388 14.64 -12.22 1.46
C VAL A 388 14.79 -13.51 2.24
N ILE A 389 14.03 -14.54 1.87
CA ILE A 389 14.15 -15.87 2.50
C ILE A 389 15.56 -16.41 2.33
N ALA A 390 16.12 -16.31 1.12
CA ALA A 390 17.48 -16.77 0.82
C ALA A 390 18.57 -16.00 1.58
N ALA A 391 18.26 -14.81 2.06
CA ALA A 391 19.17 -13.96 2.83
C ALA A 391 19.06 -14.16 4.36
N THR A 392 18.22 -15.09 4.84
CA THR A 392 18.14 -15.46 6.27
C THR A 392 19.11 -16.60 6.60
N ASP A 393 19.22 -16.94 7.88
CA ASP A 393 19.98 -18.13 8.30
C ASP A 393 19.39 -19.41 7.71
N PHE A 394 20.24 -20.41 7.46
CA PHE A 394 19.85 -21.67 6.83
C PHE A 394 18.67 -22.37 7.51
N SER A 395 18.60 -22.33 8.85
CA SER A 395 17.48 -22.89 9.61
C SER A 395 16.16 -22.19 9.27
N HIS A 396 16.16 -20.86 9.15
CA HIS A 396 14.97 -20.08 8.79
C HIS A 396 14.58 -20.27 7.33
N ILE A 397 15.56 -20.47 6.42
CA ILE A 397 15.31 -20.84 5.02
C ILE A 397 14.50 -22.14 4.97
N LEU A 398 15.00 -23.19 5.63
CA LEU A 398 14.37 -24.51 5.62
C LEU A 398 12.95 -24.47 6.22
N GLN A 399 12.79 -23.82 7.36
CA GLN A 399 11.50 -23.65 8.04
C GLN A 399 10.48 -22.93 7.14
N THR A 400 10.90 -21.84 6.48
CA THR A 400 10.05 -21.07 5.58
C THR A 400 9.69 -21.84 4.33
N LEU A 401 10.64 -22.59 3.73
CA LEU A 401 10.38 -23.42 2.56
C LEU A 401 9.41 -24.55 2.86
N ILE A 402 9.52 -25.20 4.01
CA ILE A 402 8.55 -26.21 4.45
C ILE A 402 7.15 -25.59 4.53
N ALA A 403 7.02 -24.44 5.18
CA ALA A 403 5.75 -23.74 5.32
C ALA A 403 5.15 -23.36 3.96
N LEU A 404 5.96 -22.82 3.04
CA LEU A 404 5.54 -22.47 1.68
C LEU A 404 5.10 -23.70 0.87
N ILE A 405 5.87 -24.78 0.90
CA ILE A 405 5.56 -26.00 0.16
C ILE A 405 4.25 -26.61 0.69
N VAL A 406 4.14 -26.79 2.00
CA VAL A 406 2.93 -27.39 2.59
C VAL A 406 1.70 -26.53 2.33
N GLY A 407 1.77 -25.21 2.58
CA GLY A 407 0.67 -24.31 2.33
C GLY A 407 0.26 -24.25 0.86
N THR A 408 1.24 -24.22 -0.06
CA THR A 408 1.01 -24.28 -1.51
C THR A 408 0.32 -25.57 -1.93
N LEU A 409 0.78 -26.73 -1.44
CA LEU A 409 0.17 -28.02 -1.75
C LEU A 409 -1.25 -28.13 -1.20
N VAL A 410 -1.50 -27.69 0.03
CA VAL A 410 -2.85 -27.67 0.62
C VAL A 410 -3.80 -26.86 -0.23
N SER A 411 -3.43 -25.62 -0.58
CA SER A 411 -4.24 -24.77 -1.47
C SER A 411 -4.44 -25.37 -2.84
N ALA A 412 -3.37 -25.87 -3.47
CA ALA A 412 -3.41 -26.38 -4.85
C ALA A 412 -4.29 -27.65 -4.95
N ILE A 413 -4.16 -28.56 -3.97
CA ILE A 413 -4.97 -29.78 -3.92
C ILE A 413 -6.44 -29.42 -3.66
N MET A 414 -6.72 -28.59 -2.66
CA MET A 414 -8.06 -28.19 -2.32
C MET A 414 -8.76 -27.53 -3.53
N TYR A 415 -8.12 -26.52 -4.15
CA TYR A 415 -8.66 -25.87 -5.33
C TYR A 415 -8.80 -26.83 -6.50
N GLY A 416 -7.78 -27.64 -6.78
CA GLY A 416 -7.81 -28.61 -7.85
C GLY A 416 -8.91 -29.67 -7.70
N LEU A 417 -9.23 -30.10 -6.48
CA LEU A 417 -10.34 -31.01 -6.22
C LEU A 417 -11.70 -30.33 -6.42
N LEU A 418 -11.85 -29.12 -5.93
CA LEU A 418 -13.11 -28.36 -6.00
C LEU A 418 -13.44 -27.86 -7.42
N LYS A 419 -12.44 -27.55 -8.26
CA LYS A 419 -12.64 -27.03 -9.60
C LYS A 419 -13.27 -28.08 -10.54
N PRO A 420 -14.34 -27.73 -11.28
CA PRO A 420 -14.94 -28.64 -12.26
C PRO A 420 -14.00 -28.86 -13.46
N LYS A 421 -14.22 -29.96 -14.20
CA LYS A 421 -13.51 -30.22 -15.45
C LYS A 421 -13.99 -29.22 -16.52
N VAL A 422 -13.08 -28.73 -17.33
CA VAL A 422 -13.39 -27.94 -18.52
C VAL A 422 -13.78 -28.85 -19.69
N THR A 423 -14.51 -28.31 -20.66
CA THR A 423 -14.93 -29.06 -21.84
C THR A 423 -13.71 -29.47 -22.70
N LYS A 424 -13.86 -30.58 -23.46
CA LYS A 424 -12.74 -31.11 -24.28
C LYS A 424 -12.17 -30.11 -25.28
N ASN A 425 -12.98 -29.15 -25.73
CA ASN A 425 -12.57 -28.15 -26.72
C ASN A 425 -11.76 -26.99 -26.08
N GLU A 426 -11.69 -26.91 -24.75
CA GLU A 426 -10.99 -25.84 -24.01
C GLU A 426 -9.65 -26.32 -23.40
N ILE A 427 -9.36 -27.63 -23.49
CA ILE A 427 -8.13 -28.24 -23.02
C ILE A 427 -7.00 -28.05 -24.04
#